data_1447290ede152cdd575f2a6c5da2b0f9
#
_entry.id   1447290ede152cdd575f2a6c5da2b0f9
#
_cell.length_a   1.000
_cell.length_b   1.000
_cell.length_c   1.000
_cell.angle_alpha   90.00
_cell.angle_beta   90.00
_cell.angle_gamma   90.00
#
_symmetry.space_group_name_H-M   'P 1'
#
loop_
_entity.id
_entity.type
_entity.pdbx_description
1 polymer ?
#
loop_
_entity_poly.entity_id
_entity_poly.type
_entity_poly.pdbx_seq_one_letter_code
_entity_poly.pdbx_strand_id
1 'polypeptide(L)'
;MRFTRQGPVMTVDLHGMYLEDAKSLLENWLGHAPAGVTELRVIHGSNRGTVLRDMVQKDLKHPRIQRKLLTLNPGETRLLLSPPARPHSK
;
A
#
# COMPACT_ATOMS: atom_id res chain seq x y z
N MET A 1 -4.86 -11.67 -10.21
CA MET A 1 -3.74 -10.78 -9.83
C MET A 1 -4.02 -10.11 -8.51
N ARG A 2 -2.98 -9.82 -7.79
CA ARG A 2 -3.20 -9.16 -6.50
C ARG A 2 -3.47 -7.68 -6.64
N PHE A 3 -2.98 -7.06 -7.72
CA PHE A 3 -3.17 -5.62 -7.91
C PHE A 3 -4.27 -5.37 -8.93
N THR A 4 -5.17 -4.46 -8.60
CA THR A 4 -6.25 -4.05 -9.50
C THR A 4 -6.33 -2.53 -9.50
N ARG A 5 -6.31 -1.94 -10.69
CA ARG A 5 -6.34 -0.49 -10.80
C ARG A 5 -7.69 0.00 -11.29
N GLN A 6 -8.21 1.05 -10.65
CA GLN A 6 -9.39 1.75 -11.10
C GLN A 6 -9.10 3.24 -11.02
N GLY A 7 -8.79 3.85 -12.17
CA GLY A 7 -8.46 5.27 -12.19
C GLY A 7 -7.24 5.57 -11.35
N PRO A 8 -7.33 6.50 -10.40
CA PRO A 8 -6.18 6.85 -9.57
C PRO A 8 -5.99 5.94 -8.37
N VAL A 9 -6.83 4.91 -8.21
CA VAL A 9 -6.78 4.02 -7.05
C VAL A 9 -6.28 2.66 -7.47
N MET A 10 -5.24 2.20 -6.80
CA MET A 10 -4.76 0.83 -6.95
C MET A 10 -5.15 0.06 -5.70
N THR A 11 -5.67 -1.15 -5.89
CA THR A 11 -6.01 -2.04 -4.78
C THR A 11 -5.08 -3.24 -4.81
N VAL A 12 -4.54 -3.63 -3.67
CA VAL A 12 -3.72 -4.81 -3.55
C VAL A 12 -4.29 -5.71 -2.46
N ASP A 13 -4.38 -7.00 -2.76
CA ASP A 13 -4.90 -7.99 -1.82
C ASP A 13 -3.74 -8.80 -1.27
N LEU A 14 -3.50 -8.67 0.02
CA LEU A 14 -2.40 -9.34 0.70
C LEU A 14 -2.83 -10.54 1.52
N HIS A 15 -4.14 -10.83 1.58
CA HIS A 15 -4.58 -11.88 2.50
C HIS A 15 -3.91 -13.20 2.13
N GLY A 16 -3.52 -13.96 3.13
CA GLY A 16 -2.84 -15.23 2.91
C GLY A 16 -1.36 -15.13 2.65
N MET A 17 -0.80 -13.93 2.49
CA MET A 17 0.63 -13.79 2.28
C MET A 17 1.39 -13.81 3.59
N TYR A 18 2.62 -14.30 3.53
CA TYR A 18 3.53 -14.17 4.66
C TYR A 18 3.95 -12.71 4.82
N LEU A 19 4.25 -12.34 6.04
CA LEU A 19 4.59 -10.96 6.37
C LEU A 19 5.72 -10.39 5.51
N GLU A 20 6.81 -11.13 5.39
CA GLU A 20 7.97 -10.60 4.66
C GLU A 20 7.70 -10.49 3.17
N ASP A 21 6.95 -11.43 2.63
CA ASP A 21 6.60 -11.39 1.22
C ASP A 21 5.67 -10.20 0.95
N ALA A 22 4.71 -9.98 1.82
CA ALA A 22 3.79 -8.86 1.65
C ALA A 22 4.51 -7.53 1.75
N LYS A 23 5.42 -7.40 2.71
CA LYS A 23 6.17 -6.17 2.87
C LYS A 23 7.04 -5.89 1.66
N SER A 24 7.75 -6.91 1.17
CA SER A 24 8.59 -6.76 0.00
C SER A 24 7.77 -6.40 -1.24
N LEU A 25 6.61 -7.02 -1.39
CA LEU A 25 5.74 -6.72 -2.51
C LEU A 25 5.31 -5.25 -2.49
N LEU A 26 4.92 -4.75 -1.33
CA LEU A 26 4.49 -3.37 -1.21
C LEU A 26 5.63 -2.39 -1.43
N GLU A 27 6.78 -2.66 -0.85
CA GLU A 27 7.93 -1.77 -1.01
C GLU A 27 8.36 -1.71 -2.46
N ASN A 28 8.40 -2.85 -3.12
CA ASN A 28 8.78 -2.89 -4.52
C ASN A 28 7.77 -2.14 -5.39
N TRP A 29 6.49 -2.37 -5.16
CA TRP A 29 5.46 -1.67 -5.93
C TRP A 29 5.52 -0.16 -5.70
N LEU A 30 5.69 0.25 -4.45
CA LEU A 30 5.76 1.68 -4.14
C LEU A 30 6.93 2.36 -4.85
N GLY A 31 8.03 1.65 -5.04
CA GLY A 31 9.17 2.20 -5.75
C GLY A 31 8.90 2.42 -7.24
N HIS A 32 7.89 1.78 -7.79
CA HIS A 32 7.55 1.88 -9.21
C HIS A 32 6.14 2.39 -9.44
N ALA A 33 5.47 2.87 -8.40
CA ALA A 33 4.07 3.27 -8.53
C ALA A 33 3.91 4.39 -9.56
N PRO A 34 2.96 4.24 -10.49
CA PRO A 34 2.77 5.27 -11.52
C PRO A 34 2.34 6.60 -10.93
N ALA A 35 2.71 7.67 -11.60
CA ALA A 35 2.38 9.01 -11.13
C ALA A 35 0.88 9.25 -11.03
N GLY A 36 0.10 8.60 -11.89
CA GLY A 36 -1.35 8.79 -11.87
C GLY A 36 -2.07 8.07 -10.76
N VAL A 37 -1.38 7.23 -9.98
CA VAL A 37 -1.99 6.53 -8.87
C VAL A 37 -1.75 7.34 -7.61
N THR A 38 -2.83 7.80 -6.99
CA THR A 38 -2.74 8.65 -5.80
C THR A 38 -3.13 7.92 -4.52
N GLU A 39 -3.62 6.71 -4.63
CA GLU A 39 -4.04 5.95 -3.47
C GLU A 39 -3.76 4.47 -3.68
N LEU A 40 -3.19 3.81 -2.68
CA LEU A 40 -3.07 2.36 -2.66
C LEU A 40 -3.98 1.85 -1.56
N ARG A 41 -4.96 1.07 -1.94
CA ARG A 41 -5.89 0.47 -0.99
C ARG A 41 -5.37 -0.94 -0.70
N VAL A 42 -4.98 -1.17 0.54
CA VAL A 42 -4.34 -2.44 0.93
C VAL A 42 -5.35 -3.29 1.68
N ILE A 43 -5.67 -4.45 1.12
CA ILE A 43 -6.57 -5.38 1.77
C ILE A 43 -5.71 -6.43 2.46
N HIS A 44 -5.58 -6.31 3.77
CA HIS A 44 -4.74 -7.22 4.55
C HIS A 44 -5.56 -8.29 5.26
N GLY A 45 -6.88 -8.15 5.27
CA GLY A 45 -7.74 -9.10 5.93
C GLY A 45 -7.85 -8.85 7.42
N SER A 46 -8.82 -9.49 8.05
CA SER A 46 -9.04 -9.30 9.47
C SER A 46 -9.24 -10.62 10.20
N ASN A 47 -9.18 -11.76 9.51
CA ASN A 47 -9.57 -13.01 10.11
C ASN A 47 -8.43 -13.75 10.80
N ARG A 48 -7.20 -13.39 10.52
CA ARG A 48 -6.05 -14.12 11.03
C ARG A 48 -5.14 -13.27 11.88
N GLY A 49 -5.72 -12.42 12.67
CA GLY A 49 -4.95 -11.56 13.52
C GLY A 49 -4.52 -10.29 12.81
N THR A 50 -3.50 -9.63 13.31
CA THR A 50 -3.20 -8.27 12.93
C THR A 50 -1.81 -8.11 12.33
N VAL A 51 -1.11 -9.21 12.00
CA VAL A 51 0.28 -9.13 11.58
C VAL A 51 0.43 -8.29 10.32
N LEU A 52 -0.35 -8.57 9.29
CA LEU A 52 -0.26 -7.82 8.05
C LEU A 52 -0.76 -6.39 8.24
N ARG A 53 -1.84 -6.22 8.99
CA ARG A 53 -2.35 -4.89 9.27
C ARG A 53 -1.31 -4.04 10.01
N ASP A 54 -0.70 -4.61 11.02
CA ASP A 54 0.29 -3.88 11.80
C ASP A 54 1.51 -3.53 10.94
N MET A 55 1.91 -4.42 10.07
CA MET A 55 3.02 -4.13 9.16
C MET A 55 2.67 -2.92 8.28
N VAL A 56 1.48 -2.94 7.67
CA VAL A 56 1.08 -1.86 6.78
C VAL A 56 0.94 -0.55 7.54
N GLN A 57 0.34 -0.59 8.72
CA GLN A 57 0.03 0.65 9.43
C GLN A 57 1.20 1.19 10.23
N LYS A 58 2.10 0.32 10.69
CA LYS A 58 3.14 0.75 11.60
C LYS A 58 4.54 0.59 11.06
N ASP A 59 4.81 -0.53 10.37
CA ASP A 59 6.17 -0.85 9.96
C ASP A 59 6.52 -0.39 8.56
N LEU A 60 5.54 -0.36 7.68
CA LEU A 60 5.80 -0.01 6.28
C LEU A 60 6.08 1.48 6.17
N LYS A 61 7.24 1.82 5.63
CA LYS A 61 7.61 3.21 5.41
C LYS A 61 8.21 3.34 4.03
N HIS A 62 7.80 4.38 3.33
CA HIS A 62 8.30 4.63 1.99
C HIS A 62 8.07 6.10 1.67
N PRO A 63 8.99 6.74 0.95
CA PRO A 63 8.83 8.16 0.62
C PRO A 63 7.56 8.46 -0.17
N ARG A 64 7.05 7.48 -0.93
CA ARG A 64 5.81 7.69 -1.69
C ARG A 64 4.56 7.67 -0.84
N ILE A 65 4.64 7.18 0.40
CA ILE A 65 3.48 7.16 1.29
C ILE A 65 3.39 8.50 1.98
N GLN A 66 2.36 9.27 1.62
CA GLN A 66 2.13 10.57 2.22
C GLN A 66 1.35 10.47 3.52
N ARG A 67 0.37 9.58 3.56
CA ARG A 67 -0.50 9.44 4.71
C ARG A 67 -1.12 8.04 4.72
N LYS A 68 -1.38 7.52 5.90
CA LYS A 68 -2.07 6.25 6.07
C LYS A 68 -3.42 6.53 6.73
N LEU A 69 -4.49 6.01 6.12
CA LEU A 69 -5.83 6.22 6.61
C LEU A 69 -6.46 4.88 6.97
N LEU A 70 -7.05 4.84 8.15
CA LEU A 70 -7.85 3.70 8.54
C LEU A 70 -9.24 3.85 7.95
N THR A 71 -9.83 2.74 7.56
CA THR A 71 -11.18 2.77 7.02
C THR A 71 -12.13 2.10 7.99
N LEU A 72 -13.42 2.18 7.71
CA LEU A 72 -14.41 1.46 8.50
C LEU A 72 -14.27 -0.05 8.32
N ASN A 73 -13.63 -0.49 7.25
CA ASN A 73 -13.41 -1.90 7.02
C ASN A 73 -12.12 -2.30 7.75
N PRO A 74 -12.20 -3.14 8.79
CA PRO A 74 -11.02 -3.50 9.57
C PRO A 74 -10.00 -4.31 8.80
N GLY A 75 -10.36 -4.86 7.65
CA GLY A 75 -9.42 -5.61 6.82
C GLY A 75 -8.70 -4.79 5.78
N GLU A 76 -8.81 -3.46 5.85
CA GLU A 76 -8.30 -2.60 4.80
C GLU A 76 -7.61 -1.37 5.39
N THR A 77 -6.55 -0.91 4.73
CA THR A 77 -5.90 0.36 5.07
C THR A 77 -5.64 1.10 3.77
N ARG A 78 -5.86 2.39 3.76
CA ARG A 78 -5.63 3.21 2.58
C ARG A 78 -4.34 3.99 2.75
N LEU A 79 -3.49 3.92 1.74
CA LEU A 79 -2.25 4.69 1.71
C LEU A 79 -2.41 5.78 0.67
N LEU A 80 -2.34 7.02 1.09
CA LEU A 80 -2.33 8.13 0.17
C LEU A 80 -0.92 8.35 -0.30
N LEU A 81 -0.74 8.47 -1.60
CA LEU A 81 0.58 8.51 -2.21
C LEU A 81 0.93 9.90 -2.69
N SER A 82 2.16 10.29 -2.47
CA SER A 82 2.69 11.50 -3.07
C SER A 82 3.14 11.18 -4.49
N PRO A 83 3.27 12.18 -5.36
CA PRO A 83 3.80 11.92 -6.71
C PRO A 83 5.24 11.46 -6.62
N PRO A 84 5.71 10.73 -7.64
CA PRO A 84 7.11 10.31 -7.64
C PRO A 84 8.03 11.52 -7.63
N ALA A 85 9.17 11.35 -6.99
CA ALA A 85 10.14 12.41 -6.97
C ALA A 85 10.58 12.71 -8.39
N ARG A 86 10.57 13.97 -8.77
CA ARG A 86 11.03 14.33 -10.08
C ARG A 86 12.52 14.39 -10.11
N PRO A 87 13.14 14.06 -11.22
CA PRO A 87 14.54 14.35 -11.35
C PRO A 87 14.71 15.82 -11.14
N HIS A 88 15.66 16.21 -10.37
CA HIS A 88 15.79 17.54 -10.01
C HIS A 88 16.24 18.33 -11.14
N SER A 89 15.44 19.15 -11.60
CA SER A 89 15.78 19.84 -12.75
C SER A 89 16.34 21.13 -12.43
N LYS A 90 16.89 21.34 -11.69
CA LYS A 90 17.36 22.57 -11.56
C LYS A 90 18.41 22.71 -11.23
#